data_f9dfffdd6c6b9f26b861c32bd1038137
#
_entry.id   f9dfffdd6c6b9f26b861c32bd1038137
#
_cell.length_a   1.000
_cell.length_b   1.000
_cell.length_c   1.000
_cell.angle_alpha   90.00
_cell.angle_beta   90.00
_cell.angle_gamma   90.00
#
_symmetry.space_group_name_H-M   'P 1'
#
loop_
_entity.id
_entity.type
_entity.pdbx_description
1 polymer ?
#
loop_
_entity_poly.entity_id
_entity_poly.type
_entity_poly.pdbx_seq_one_letter_code
_entity_poly.pdbx_strand_id
1 'polypeptide(L)'
;MAQIASVRGPIDTAELGSTLMHEHVFVLSTEILENYGGDWWDEEVRVTDGVQKLTALVERGITTIVDPTVIGLGRYIPRVQRINEQVPGLNIIVATGLYTFDELPHYFGYRGPGTLLEGPELLADLFISDIRDGIAGTGVKAAFLKCVVEEKGMTPGIERVARAVAATHRETGVPITVHTNAAHETGTLALDLFEAEGVDLTKVVLGHSGDSNDLEYLRRLMDRGPPSAWTASGWTCSTPPPSGWRPSPLWLRRATPTAWSWPTMRPVTWTTSAGQPPRTS
;
A
#
# COMPACT_ATOMS: atom_id res chain seq x y z
N MET A 1 -19.10 14.76 -12.52
CA MET A 1 -17.99 13.83 -12.75
C MET A 1 -17.52 13.32 -11.39
N ALA A 2 -17.04 12.09 -11.30
CA ALA A 2 -16.60 11.55 -10.02
C ALA A 2 -15.26 12.18 -9.61
N GLN A 3 -15.12 12.53 -8.33
CA GLN A 3 -13.88 13.09 -7.81
C GLN A 3 -13.20 12.10 -6.89
N ILE A 4 -11.87 12.14 -6.83
CA ILE A 4 -11.04 11.39 -5.92
C ILE A 4 -10.09 12.34 -5.17
N ALA A 5 -9.89 12.09 -3.88
CA ALA A 5 -8.94 12.87 -3.08
C ALA A 5 -7.49 12.58 -3.51
N SER A 6 -6.70 13.62 -3.66
CA SER A 6 -5.25 13.54 -3.87
C SER A 6 -4.51 14.41 -2.84
N VAL A 7 -3.19 14.29 -2.80
CA VAL A 7 -2.34 15.10 -1.89
C VAL A 7 -2.52 16.60 -2.12
N ARG A 8 -2.82 17.03 -3.34
CA ARG A 8 -3.05 18.43 -3.69
C ARG A 8 -4.53 18.85 -3.70
N GLY A 9 -5.42 18.01 -3.20
CA GLY A 9 -6.87 18.24 -3.19
C GLY A 9 -7.61 17.31 -4.14
N PRO A 10 -8.94 17.45 -4.26
CA PRO A 10 -9.75 16.59 -5.11
C PRO A 10 -9.48 16.83 -6.60
N ILE A 11 -9.41 15.74 -7.37
CA ILE A 11 -9.24 15.75 -8.83
C ILE A 11 -10.37 14.97 -9.49
N ASP A 12 -10.69 15.29 -10.75
CA ASP A 12 -11.60 14.47 -11.53
C ASP A 12 -10.97 13.12 -11.87
N THR A 13 -11.72 12.04 -11.76
CA THR A 13 -11.23 10.71 -12.13
C THR A 13 -10.82 10.59 -13.60
N ALA A 14 -11.33 11.46 -14.47
CA ALA A 14 -10.91 11.55 -15.86
C ALA A 14 -9.48 12.11 -16.03
N GLU A 15 -8.95 12.81 -15.01
CA GLU A 15 -7.61 13.41 -15.00
C GLU A 15 -6.53 12.47 -14.47
N LEU A 16 -6.89 11.27 -13.99
CA LEU A 16 -5.92 10.31 -13.45
C LEU A 16 -4.87 9.89 -14.48
N GLY A 17 -5.26 9.71 -15.74
CA GLY A 17 -4.36 9.30 -16.81
C GLY A 17 -3.70 7.94 -16.57
N SER A 18 -2.43 7.80 -16.95
CA SER A 18 -1.65 6.57 -16.72
C SER A 18 -1.29 6.45 -15.24
N THR A 19 -1.82 5.40 -14.59
CA THR A 19 -1.79 5.24 -13.14
C THR A 19 -1.01 4.00 -12.72
N LEU A 20 -0.06 4.16 -11.79
CA LEU A 20 0.55 3.03 -11.07
C LEU A 20 -0.25 2.79 -9.78
N MET A 21 -0.83 1.60 -9.67
CA MET A 21 -1.81 1.28 -8.62
C MET A 21 -1.22 0.88 -7.27
N HIS A 22 0.10 0.73 -7.16
CA HIS A 22 0.76 0.31 -5.93
C HIS A 22 2.21 0.77 -5.91
N GLU A 23 2.44 2.04 -5.54
CA GLU A 23 3.77 2.63 -5.51
C GLU A 23 3.97 3.42 -4.21
N HIS A 24 4.94 2.99 -3.41
CA HIS A 24 5.29 3.66 -2.18
C HIS A 24 6.25 4.82 -2.44
N VAL A 25 5.90 6.04 -2.00
CA VAL A 25 6.85 7.16 -2.03
C VAL A 25 8.00 6.90 -1.06
N PHE A 26 7.68 6.46 0.17
CA PHE A 26 8.65 5.99 1.16
C PHE A 26 8.09 4.85 2.01
N VAL A 27 8.95 3.90 2.36
CA VAL A 27 8.68 2.89 3.38
C VAL A 27 9.74 3.02 4.47
N LEU A 28 9.31 3.27 5.70
CA LEU A 28 10.18 3.58 6.84
C LEU A 28 9.67 2.93 8.12
N SER A 29 10.60 2.65 9.05
CA SER A 29 10.27 2.47 10.46
C SER A 29 10.36 3.80 11.17
N THR A 30 9.22 4.37 11.57
CA THR A 30 9.16 5.68 12.22
C THR A 30 9.95 5.69 13.54
N GLU A 31 9.83 4.63 14.35
CA GLU A 31 10.53 4.53 15.62
C GLU A 31 12.05 4.52 15.41
N ILE A 32 12.54 3.81 14.40
CA ILE A 32 13.96 3.77 14.08
C ILE A 32 14.42 5.13 13.56
N LEU A 33 13.62 5.77 12.72
CA LEU A 33 13.92 7.11 12.21
C LEU A 33 14.05 8.14 13.35
N GLU A 34 13.13 8.13 14.31
CA GLU A 34 13.13 9.06 15.42
C GLU A 34 14.32 8.88 16.36
N ASN A 35 14.76 7.63 16.59
CA ASN A 35 15.82 7.33 17.53
C ASN A 35 17.24 7.34 16.91
N TYR A 36 17.36 6.98 15.63
CA TYR A 36 18.64 6.76 14.96
C TYR A 36 18.76 7.46 13.61
N GLY A 37 17.79 8.31 13.26
CA GLY A 37 17.69 8.89 11.91
C GLY A 37 18.93 9.66 11.46
N GLY A 38 19.64 10.33 12.39
CA GLY A 38 20.83 11.11 12.05
C GLY A 38 21.95 10.36 11.34
N ASP A 39 22.02 9.04 11.55
CA ASP A 39 23.07 8.20 10.95
C ASP A 39 22.67 7.58 9.60
N TRP A 40 21.37 7.46 9.35
CA TRP A 40 20.88 6.73 8.15
C TRP A 40 19.88 7.50 7.32
N TRP A 41 19.38 8.60 7.80
CA TRP A 41 18.34 9.37 7.15
C TRP A 41 18.69 10.85 7.08
N ASP A 42 19.02 11.32 5.89
CA ASP A 42 19.06 12.73 5.56
C ASP A 42 17.79 13.10 4.81
N GLU A 43 16.91 13.87 5.45
CA GLU A 43 15.59 14.23 4.93
C GLU A 43 15.73 15.00 3.61
N GLU A 44 16.66 15.93 3.50
CA GLU A 44 16.82 16.75 2.29
C GLU A 44 17.32 15.93 1.11
N VAL A 45 18.28 15.05 1.36
CA VAL A 45 18.79 14.12 0.34
C VAL A 45 17.67 13.19 -0.13
N ARG A 46 16.87 12.65 0.79
CA ARG A 46 15.77 11.72 0.45
C ARG A 46 14.62 12.40 -0.27
N VAL A 47 14.25 13.60 0.14
CA VAL A 47 13.23 14.40 -0.56
C VAL A 47 13.70 14.72 -1.97
N THR A 48 14.95 15.16 -2.13
CA THR A 48 15.53 15.45 -3.44
C THR A 48 15.53 14.22 -4.36
N ASP A 49 15.95 13.05 -3.84
CA ASP A 49 15.91 11.78 -4.59
C ASP A 49 14.47 11.38 -4.97
N GLY A 50 13.52 11.55 -4.04
CA GLY A 50 12.10 11.33 -4.30
C GLY A 50 11.56 12.21 -5.44
N VAL A 51 11.85 13.51 -5.39
CA VAL A 51 11.46 14.45 -6.44
C VAL A 51 12.04 14.05 -7.79
N GLN A 52 13.34 13.70 -7.86
CA GLN A 52 13.97 13.26 -9.10
C GLN A 52 13.32 12.01 -9.68
N LYS A 53 13.06 11.01 -8.85
CA LYS A 53 12.42 9.74 -9.27
C LYS A 53 11.00 9.95 -9.76
N LEU A 54 10.20 10.72 -9.04
CA LEU A 54 8.83 11.00 -9.42
C LEU A 54 8.73 11.90 -10.66
N THR A 55 9.66 12.85 -10.84
CA THR A 55 9.77 13.62 -12.08
C THR A 55 10.07 12.70 -13.26
N ALA A 56 10.99 11.75 -13.09
CA ALA A 56 11.29 10.77 -14.13
C ALA A 56 10.10 9.84 -14.47
N LEU A 57 9.17 9.60 -13.55
CA LEU A 57 7.90 8.91 -13.86
C LEU A 57 7.00 9.78 -14.76
N VAL A 58 6.85 11.06 -14.43
CA VAL A 58 6.06 12.01 -15.22
C VAL A 58 6.61 12.12 -16.65
N GLU A 59 7.94 12.22 -16.81
CA GLU A 59 8.60 12.25 -18.12
C GLU A 59 8.32 11.00 -18.96
N ARG A 60 7.98 9.88 -18.31
CA ARG A 60 7.59 8.62 -18.97
C ARG A 60 6.08 8.49 -19.18
N GLY A 61 5.32 9.55 -18.92
CA GLY A 61 3.88 9.59 -19.12
C GLY A 61 3.03 8.99 -18.00
N ILE A 62 3.61 8.72 -16.82
CA ILE A 62 2.84 8.36 -15.63
C ILE A 62 2.36 9.65 -14.97
N THR A 63 1.06 9.78 -14.81
CA THR A 63 0.42 10.99 -14.27
C THR A 63 -0.18 10.81 -12.89
N THR A 64 -0.31 9.56 -12.44
CA THR A 64 -0.85 9.24 -11.11
C THR A 64 -0.14 8.05 -10.48
N ILE A 65 0.13 8.13 -9.19
CA ILE A 65 0.50 6.98 -8.35
C ILE A 65 -0.52 6.82 -7.22
N VAL A 66 -0.79 5.57 -6.85
CA VAL A 66 -1.59 5.20 -5.69
C VAL A 66 -0.61 4.68 -4.63
N ASP A 67 -0.40 5.49 -3.59
CA ASP A 67 0.56 5.21 -2.52
C ASP A 67 -0.13 4.52 -1.32
N PRO A 68 0.07 3.21 -1.15
CA PRO A 68 -0.55 2.44 -0.07
C PRO A 68 0.22 2.51 1.25
N THR A 69 1.05 3.52 1.45
CA THR A 69 1.81 3.71 2.70
C THR A 69 0.89 4.18 3.82
N VAL A 70 0.84 3.40 4.90
CA VAL A 70 -0.04 3.63 6.06
C VAL A 70 0.73 3.55 7.37
N ILE A 71 0.04 3.62 8.52
CA ILE A 71 0.63 3.35 9.84
C ILE A 71 1.30 1.96 9.81
N GLY A 72 2.50 1.87 10.34
CA GLY A 72 3.35 0.68 10.27
C GLY A 72 4.34 0.65 9.10
N LEU A 73 4.12 1.49 8.06
CA LEU A 73 5.03 1.66 6.93
C LEU A 73 5.71 3.04 6.89
N GLY A 74 5.55 3.84 7.95
CA GLY A 74 6.19 5.16 8.03
C GLY A 74 5.48 6.26 7.25
N ARG A 75 4.15 6.18 7.09
CA ARG A 75 3.36 7.25 6.47
C ARG A 75 3.64 8.60 7.15
N TYR A 76 4.04 9.58 6.34
CA TYR A 76 4.24 10.96 6.79
C TYR A 76 3.81 11.95 5.71
N ILE A 77 2.58 12.42 5.80
CA ILE A 77 1.93 13.24 4.77
C ILE A 77 2.67 14.57 4.49
N PRO A 78 3.22 15.31 5.48
CA PRO A 78 3.95 16.54 5.18
C PRO A 78 5.14 16.34 4.22
N ARG A 79 5.84 15.21 4.30
CA ARG A 79 6.91 14.88 3.34
C ARG A 79 6.35 14.63 1.95
N VAL A 80 5.25 13.89 1.85
CA VAL A 80 4.62 13.60 0.56
C VAL A 80 4.10 14.89 -0.09
N GLN A 81 3.49 15.80 0.68
CA GLN A 81 3.08 17.13 0.20
C GLN A 81 4.26 17.91 -0.35
N ARG A 82 5.33 18.03 0.43
CA ARG A 82 6.56 18.75 0.04
C ARG A 82 7.16 18.23 -1.27
N ILE A 83 7.12 16.92 -1.50
CA ILE A 83 7.58 16.31 -2.75
C ILE A 83 6.59 16.59 -3.88
N ASN A 84 5.29 16.43 -3.64
CA ASN A 84 4.29 16.57 -4.68
C ASN A 84 4.15 18.03 -5.16
N GLU A 85 4.45 19.02 -4.32
CA GLU A 85 4.54 20.43 -4.70
C GLU A 85 5.64 20.67 -5.76
N GLN A 86 6.74 19.90 -5.69
CA GLN A 86 7.86 20.00 -6.62
C GLN A 86 7.67 19.14 -7.90
N VAL A 87 6.65 18.26 -7.92
CA VAL A 87 6.32 17.41 -9.07
C VAL A 87 4.85 17.65 -9.48
N PRO A 88 4.52 18.84 -10.02
CA PRO A 88 3.13 19.23 -10.27
C PRO A 88 2.43 18.38 -11.34
N GLY A 89 3.16 17.70 -12.21
CA GLY A 89 2.60 16.78 -13.21
C GLY A 89 2.16 15.42 -12.69
N LEU A 90 2.37 15.12 -11.38
CA LEU A 90 2.02 13.85 -10.77
C LEU A 90 0.89 14.02 -9.75
N ASN A 91 -0.16 13.26 -9.85
CA ASN A 91 -1.16 13.09 -8.79
C ASN A 91 -0.68 11.97 -7.85
N ILE A 92 -0.78 12.21 -6.53
CA ILE A 92 -0.50 11.18 -5.51
C ILE A 92 -1.78 10.94 -4.73
N ILE A 93 -2.27 9.70 -4.78
CA ILE A 93 -3.45 9.24 -4.07
C ILE A 93 -2.97 8.47 -2.84
N VAL A 94 -3.39 8.87 -1.64
CA VAL A 94 -2.89 8.30 -0.39
C VAL A 94 -3.94 7.45 0.33
N ALA A 95 -3.45 6.51 1.13
CA ALA A 95 -4.24 5.56 1.90
C ALA A 95 -4.38 5.93 3.38
N THR A 96 -5.40 5.34 4.00
CA THR A 96 -5.41 5.10 5.44
C THR A 96 -5.53 3.60 5.74
N GLY A 97 -5.17 3.21 6.94
CA GLY A 97 -5.13 1.82 7.35
C GLY A 97 -3.96 1.54 8.28
N LEU A 98 -3.68 0.24 8.47
CA LEU A 98 -2.58 -0.22 9.30
C LEU A 98 -1.90 -1.42 8.67
N TYR A 99 -0.56 -1.41 8.67
CA TYR A 99 0.28 -2.50 8.20
C TYR A 99 0.99 -3.16 9.37
N THR A 100 0.72 -4.43 9.59
CA THR A 100 1.40 -5.26 10.58
C THR A 100 1.46 -6.70 10.10
N PHE A 101 2.48 -7.45 10.50
CA PHE A 101 2.63 -8.86 10.14
C PHE A 101 1.89 -9.82 11.07
N ASP A 102 1.53 -9.37 12.27
CA ASP A 102 0.95 -10.23 13.29
C ASP A 102 0.18 -9.42 14.34
N GLU A 103 0.89 -8.84 15.30
CA GLU A 103 0.31 -8.08 16.40
C GLU A 103 0.14 -6.61 16.07
N LEU A 104 -0.78 -5.98 16.77
CA LEU A 104 -1.00 -4.54 16.66
C LEU A 104 0.13 -3.75 17.34
N PRO A 105 0.46 -2.54 16.84
CA PRO A 105 1.26 -1.59 17.60
C PRO A 105 0.69 -1.39 19.00
N HIS A 106 1.56 -1.20 20.01
CA HIS A 106 1.19 -1.13 21.41
C HIS A 106 -0.01 -0.21 21.69
N TYR A 107 -0.05 0.94 21.02
CA TYR A 107 -1.15 1.88 21.19
C TYR A 107 -2.53 1.25 20.96
N PHE A 108 -2.69 0.46 19.92
CA PHE A 108 -3.94 -0.24 19.56
C PHE A 108 -4.05 -1.60 20.27
N GLY A 109 -2.92 -2.26 20.54
CA GLY A 109 -2.90 -3.55 21.21
C GLY A 109 -3.48 -3.50 22.63
N TYR A 110 -3.35 -2.36 23.32
CA TYR A 110 -3.86 -2.19 24.68
C TYR A 110 -5.21 -1.45 24.76
N ARG A 111 -5.74 -0.92 23.66
CA ARG A 111 -6.96 -0.12 23.60
C ARG A 111 -7.97 -0.72 22.65
N GLY A 112 -9.25 -0.64 23.05
CA GLY A 112 -10.35 -1.12 22.25
C GLY A 112 -11.04 -2.33 22.82
N PRO A 113 -11.97 -2.96 22.09
CA PRO A 113 -12.79 -4.04 22.59
C PRO A 113 -11.94 -5.24 23.03
N GLY A 114 -12.18 -5.73 24.26
CA GLY A 114 -11.51 -6.91 24.82
C GLY A 114 -10.03 -6.72 25.16
N THR A 115 -9.53 -5.50 25.24
CA THR A 115 -8.13 -5.18 25.60
C THR A 115 -7.99 -4.66 27.02
N LEU A 116 -6.75 -4.43 27.48
CA LEU A 116 -6.45 -3.92 28.83
C LEU A 116 -7.16 -2.58 29.14
N LEU A 117 -7.23 -1.69 28.16
CA LEU A 117 -7.94 -0.43 28.24
C LEU A 117 -9.18 -0.54 27.36
N GLU A 118 -10.19 -1.19 27.90
CA GLU A 118 -11.43 -1.44 27.20
C GLU A 118 -12.10 -0.15 26.71
N GLY A 119 -12.73 -0.21 25.53
CA GLY A 119 -13.38 0.94 24.93
C GLY A 119 -13.86 0.65 23.51
N PRO A 120 -14.28 1.67 22.75
CA PRO A 120 -14.71 1.53 21.36
C PRO A 120 -13.56 1.11 20.45
N GLU A 121 -13.89 0.66 19.24
CA GLU A 121 -12.88 0.35 18.22
C GLU A 121 -12.28 1.62 17.63
N LEU A 122 -11.03 1.89 17.99
CA LEU A 122 -10.34 3.13 17.59
C LEU A 122 -9.83 3.12 16.15
N LEU A 123 -9.59 1.93 15.57
CA LEU A 123 -9.03 1.83 14.22
C LEU A 123 -10.03 2.31 13.17
N ALA A 124 -11.30 1.89 13.28
CA ALA A 124 -12.33 2.33 12.35
C ALA A 124 -12.57 3.84 12.43
N ASP A 125 -12.66 4.38 13.65
CA ASP A 125 -12.83 5.82 13.87
C ASP A 125 -11.67 6.64 13.25
N LEU A 126 -10.43 6.17 13.46
CA LEU A 126 -9.25 6.79 12.86
C LEU A 126 -9.30 6.77 11.33
N PHE A 127 -9.64 5.62 10.73
CA PHE A 127 -9.67 5.49 9.28
C PHE A 127 -10.80 6.35 8.67
N ILE A 128 -11.96 6.40 9.31
CA ILE A 128 -13.08 7.25 8.89
C ILE A 128 -12.69 8.74 8.96
N SER A 129 -12.04 9.17 10.04
CA SER A 129 -11.56 10.54 10.18
C SER A 129 -10.51 10.90 9.13
N ASP A 130 -9.54 10.01 8.86
CA ASP A 130 -8.54 10.20 7.79
C ASP A 130 -9.19 10.40 6.40
N ILE A 131 -10.33 9.76 6.14
CA ILE A 131 -11.08 9.86 4.88
C ILE A 131 -11.94 11.13 4.85
N ARG A 132 -12.65 11.45 5.94
CA ARG A 132 -13.62 12.55 5.98
C ARG A 132 -13.00 13.90 6.28
N ASP A 133 -12.08 13.95 7.25
CA ASP A 133 -11.55 15.17 7.82
C ASP A 133 -10.12 15.46 7.35
N GLY A 134 -9.34 14.41 7.10
CA GLY A 134 -7.96 14.49 6.65
C GLY A 134 -6.96 13.90 7.65
N ILE A 135 -5.87 13.38 7.11
CA ILE A 135 -4.83 12.65 7.82
C ILE A 135 -4.04 13.58 8.73
N ALA A 136 -4.03 13.33 10.03
CA ALA A 136 -3.18 14.00 11.01
C ALA A 136 -3.21 15.55 10.94
N GLY A 137 -4.36 16.13 10.62
CA GLY A 137 -4.53 17.59 10.55
C GLY A 137 -3.89 18.26 9.33
N THR A 138 -3.39 17.52 8.37
CA THR A 138 -2.74 18.04 7.14
C THR A 138 -3.73 18.57 6.10
N GLY A 139 -5.02 18.26 6.24
CA GLY A 139 -6.04 18.53 5.23
C GLY A 139 -6.05 17.56 4.06
N VAL A 140 -5.05 16.69 3.92
CA VAL A 140 -5.00 15.64 2.89
C VAL A 140 -5.88 14.48 3.32
N LYS A 141 -6.86 14.11 2.47
CA LYS A 141 -7.80 13.03 2.74
C LYS A 141 -7.32 11.73 2.12
N ALA A 142 -7.48 10.62 2.85
CA ALA A 142 -7.26 9.30 2.28
C ALA A 142 -8.38 8.96 1.28
N ALA A 143 -8.01 8.35 0.15
CA ALA A 143 -8.96 7.94 -0.88
C ALA A 143 -9.25 6.45 -0.88
N PHE A 144 -8.50 5.65 -0.15
CA PHE A 144 -8.66 4.20 -0.06
C PHE A 144 -8.09 3.65 1.25
N LEU A 145 -8.45 2.41 1.54
CA LEU A 145 -8.03 1.68 2.72
C LEU A 145 -6.89 0.71 2.39
N LYS A 146 -5.98 0.51 3.34
CA LYS A 146 -4.90 -0.47 3.25
C LYS A 146 -4.83 -1.33 4.49
N CYS A 147 -4.77 -2.66 4.28
CA CYS A 147 -4.42 -3.65 5.30
C CYS A 147 -3.51 -4.73 4.71
N VAL A 148 -3.20 -5.74 5.49
CA VAL A 148 -2.29 -6.82 5.12
C VAL A 148 -2.77 -8.15 5.67
N VAL A 149 -2.56 -9.22 4.90
CA VAL A 149 -2.66 -10.61 5.34
C VAL A 149 -1.43 -11.34 4.84
N GLU A 150 -0.41 -11.44 5.69
CA GLU A 150 0.88 -12.07 5.38
C GLU A 150 0.86 -13.58 5.69
N GLU A 151 2.04 -14.23 5.60
CA GLU A 151 2.21 -15.68 5.71
C GLU A 151 1.56 -16.32 6.95
N LYS A 152 1.49 -15.59 8.07
CA LYS A 152 0.81 -16.05 9.29
C LYS A 152 -0.72 -16.11 9.16
N GLY A 153 -1.26 -15.61 8.06
CA GLY A 153 -2.69 -15.58 7.81
C GLY A 153 -3.45 -14.60 8.70
N MET A 154 -4.66 -14.99 9.09
CA MET A 154 -5.59 -14.15 9.84
C MET A 154 -5.36 -14.27 11.35
N THR A 155 -4.25 -13.71 11.84
CA THR A 155 -3.99 -13.62 13.29
C THR A 155 -4.98 -12.67 13.96
N PRO A 156 -5.18 -12.72 15.29
CA PRO A 156 -6.12 -11.81 15.98
C PRO A 156 -5.85 -10.32 15.71
N GLY A 157 -4.57 -9.91 15.62
CA GLY A 157 -4.21 -8.54 15.30
C GLY A 157 -4.59 -8.16 13.87
N ILE A 158 -4.28 -9.03 12.90
CA ILE A 158 -4.62 -8.84 11.48
C ILE A 158 -6.14 -8.85 11.28
N GLU A 159 -6.86 -9.78 11.92
CA GLU A 159 -8.31 -9.87 11.85
C GLU A 159 -8.98 -8.59 12.37
N ARG A 160 -8.50 -8.04 13.50
CA ARG A 160 -9.02 -6.80 14.04
C ARG A 160 -8.84 -5.62 13.06
N VAL A 161 -7.67 -5.50 12.42
CA VAL A 161 -7.43 -4.48 11.38
C VAL A 161 -8.37 -4.70 10.20
N ALA A 162 -8.48 -5.93 9.70
CA ALA A 162 -9.33 -6.25 8.55
C ALA A 162 -10.81 -5.96 8.81
N ARG A 163 -11.32 -6.25 10.03
CA ARG A 163 -12.68 -5.89 10.44
C ARG A 163 -12.90 -4.38 10.54
N ALA A 164 -11.92 -3.64 11.07
CA ALA A 164 -11.96 -2.17 11.10
C ALA A 164 -11.98 -1.58 9.68
N VAL A 165 -11.16 -2.13 8.77
CA VAL A 165 -11.15 -1.77 7.34
C VAL A 165 -12.50 -2.06 6.70
N ALA A 166 -13.09 -3.24 6.93
CA ALA A 166 -14.40 -3.61 6.43
C ALA A 166 -15.51 -2.65 6.93
N ALA A 167 -15.51 -2.35 8.22
CA ALA A 167 -16.45 -1.40 8.82
C ALA A 167 -16.31 0.00 8.19
N THR A 168 -15.08 0.48 8.03
CA THR A 168 -14.80 1.75 7.38
C THR A 168 -15.25 1.77 5.92
N HIS A 169 -15.01 0.69 5.17
CA HIS A 169 -15.49 0.56 3.79
C HIS A 169 -17.01 0.67 3.71
N ARG A 170 -17.75 -0.05 4.55
CA ARG A 170 -19.22 0.02 4.60
C ARG A 170 -19.74 1.42 4.90
N GLU A 171 -19.04 2.15 5.75
CA GLU A 171 -19.42 3.51 6.18
C GLU A 171 -19.08 4.59 5.14
N THR A 172 -17.98 4.41 4.40
CA THR A 172 -17.43 5.46 3.53
C THR A 172 -17.52 5.13 2.04
N GLY A 173 -17.62 3.85 1.69
CA GLY A 173 -17.64 3.36 0.31
C GLY A 173 -16.29 3.40 -0.41
N VAL A 174 -15.19 3.83 0.25
CA VAL A 174 -13.86 3.89 -0.39
C VAL A 174 -13.30 2.47 -0.63
N PRO A 175 -12.52 2.25 -1.72
CA PRO A 175 -11.97 0.93 -2.03
C PRO A 175 -10.92 0.48 -1.02
N ILE A 176 -10.63 -0.81 -1.05
CA ILE A 176 -9.64 -1.47 -0.19
C ILE A 176 -8.51 -2.03 -1.02
N THR A 177 -7.26 -1.81 -0.61
CA THR A 177 -6.09 -2.54 -1.11
C THR A 177 -5.53 -3.42 0.00
N VAL A 178 -5.41 -4.71 -0.26
CA VAL A 178 -4.86 -5.69 0.68
C VAL A 178 -3.49 -6.13 0.19
N HIS A 179 -2.48 -6.05 1.05
CA HIS A 179 -1.22 -6.76 0.82
C HIS A 179 -1.45 -8.24 1.12
N THR A 180 -1.12 -9.13 0.20
CA THR A 180 -1.29 -10.57 0.38
C THR A 180 0.02 -11.32 0.11
N ASN A 181 0.11 -12.53 0.65
CA ASN A 181 1.20 -13.45 0.37
C ASN A 181 0.72 -14.53 -0.60
N ALA A 182 1.21 -14.48 -1.83
CA ALA A 182 0.77 -15.38 -2.89
C ALA A 182 1.17 -16.84 -2.64
N ALA A 183 2.33 -17.07 -1.99
CA ALA A 183 2.80 -18.42 -1.69
C ALA A 183 1.94 -19.14 -0.63
N HIS A 184 1.24 -18.36 0.22
CA HIS A 184 0.35 -18.87 1.25
C HIS A 184 -1.14 -18.66 0.93
N GLU A 185 -1.46 -18.23 -0.28
CA GLU A 185 -2.82 -17.98 -0.77
C GLU A 185 -3.66 -17.07 0.15
N THR A 186 -3.02 -16.14 0.87
CA THR A 186 -3.69 -15.33 1.89
C THR A 186 -4.72 -14.36 1.32
N GLY A 187 -4.72 -14.13 0.01
CA GLY A 187 -5.79 -13.43 -0.67
C GLY A 187 -7.17 -14.08 -0.47
N THR A 188 -7.22 -15.41 -0.40
CA THR A 188 -8.46 -16.14 -0.12
C THR A 188 -8.98 -15.80 1.29
N LEU A 189 -8.08 -15.81 2.30
CA LEU A 189 -8.44 -15.47 3.69
C LEU A 189 -8.97 -14.04 3.81
N ALA A 190 -8.36 -13.10 3.10
CA ALA A 190 -8.82 -11.71 3.07
C ALA A 190 -10.23 -11.61 2.48
N LEU A 191 -10.50 -12.28 1.35
CA LEU A 191 -11.81 -12.26 0.72
C LEU A 191 -12.86 -12.95 1.58
N ASP A 192 -12.53 -14.06 2.26
CA ASP A 192 -13.45 -14.76 3.16
C ASP A 192 -13.95 -13.84 4.28
N LEU A 193 -13.04 -13.11 4.91
CA LEU A 193 -13.39 -12.15 5.95
C LEU A 193 -14.22 -11.00 5.38
N PHE A 194 -13.81 -10.40 4.27
CA PHE A 194 -14.52 -9.27 3.69
C PHE A 194 -15.92 -9.62 3.21
N GLU A 195 -16.10 -10.80 2.63
CA GLU A 195 -17.43 -11.29 2.23
C GLU A 195 -18.32 -11.49 3.46
N ALA A 196 -17.81 -12.13 4.53
CA ALA A 196 -18.51 -12.29 5.79
C ALA A 196 -18.89 -10.96 6.46
N GLU A 197 -18.06 -9.91 6.27
CA GLU A 197 -18.31 -8.56 6.77
C GLU A 197 -19.17 -7.70 5.81
N GLY A 198 -19.64 -8.24 4.68
CA GLY A 198 -20.51 -7.54 3.74
C GLY A 198 -19.81 -6.45 2.92
N VAL A 199 -18.51 -6.60 2.67
CA VAL A 199 -17.73 -5.73 1.79
C VAL A 199 -18.07 -6.02 0.32
N ASP A 200 -18.20 -4.99 -0.49
CA ASP A 200 -18.29 -5.13 -1.95
C ASP A 200 -16.93 -5.56 -2.51
N LEU A 201 -16.78 -6.86 -2.78
CA LEU A 201 -15.52 -7.44 -3.26
C LEU A 201 -15.05 -6.84 -4.60
N THR A 202 -15.94 -6.22 -5.40
CA THR A 202 -15.56 -5.53 -6.63
C THR A 202 -14.71 -4.27 -6.37
N LYS A 203 -14.65 -3.79 -5.13
CA LYS A 203 -13.84 -2.66 -4.67
C LYS A 203 -12.61 -3.08 -3.87
N VAL A 204 -12.25 -4.36 -3.89
CA VAL A 204 -11.07 -4.90 -3.21
C VAL A 204 -9.96 -5.18 -4.22
N VAL A 205 -8.78 -4.62 -4.00
CA VAL A 205 -7.56 -4.91 -4.78
C VAL A 205 -6.66 -5.83 -3.96
N LEU A 206 -6.29 -6.97 -4.51
CA LEU A 206 -5.37 -7.93 -3.88
C LEU A 206 -3.94 -7.68 -4.39
N GLY A 207 -3.15 -6.98 -3.56
CA GLY A 207 -1.73 -6.71 -3.83
C GLY A 207 -0.90 -7.98 -3.72
N HIS A 208 0.10 -8.11 -4.60
CA HIS A 208 1.05 -9.23 -4.70
C HIS A 208 0.48 -10.60 -5.10
N SER A 209 -0.82 -10.71 -5.34
CA SER A 209 -1.39 -11.96 -5.86
C SER A 209 -0.81 -12.33 -7.24
N GLY A 210 -0.35 -11.33 -8.01
CA GLY A 210 0.34 -11.53 -9.29
C GLY A 210 1.71 -12.20 -9.19
N ASP A 211 2.25 -12.38 -7.98
CA ASP A 211 3.51 -13.11 -7.75
C ASP A 211 3.30 -14.64 -7.76
N SER A 212 2.06 -15.12 -7.84
CA SER A 212 1.73 -16.53 -7.97
C SER A 212 1.77 -17.00 -9.42
N ASN A 213 2.34 -18.20 -9.65
CA ASN A 213 2.21 -18.95 -10.90
C ASN A 213 1.03 -19.94 -10.89
N ASP A 214 0.30 -20.06 -9.78
CA ASP A 214 -0.89 -20.90 -9.67
C ASP A 214 -2.11 -20.21 -10.30
N LEU A 215 -2.41 -20.60 -11.54
CA LEU A 215 -3.54 -20.06 -12.30
C LEU A 215 -4.90 -20.44 -11.70
N GLU A 216 -4.99 -21.56 -10.98
CA GLU A 216 -6.24 -21.97 -10.32
C GLU A 216 -6.50 -21.09 -9.11
N TYR A 217 -5.47 -20.78 -8.30
CA TYR A 217 -5.58 -19.80 -7.22
C TYR A 217 -6.04 -18.44 -7.77
N LEU A 218 -5.39 -17.96 -8.82
CA LEU A 218 -5.73 -16.67 -9.41
C LEU A 218 -7.17 -16.63 -9.95
N ARG A 219 -7.66 -17.72 -10.57
CA ARG A 219 -9.05 -17.83 -11.02
C ARG A 219 -10.03 -17.80 -9.85
N ARG A 220 -9.75 -18.58 -8.79
CA ARG A 220 -10.59 -18.57 -7.58
C ARG A 220 -10.75 -17.17 -6.99
N LEU A 221 -9.69 -16.35 -7.00
CA LEU A 221 -9.79 -14.97 -6.55
C LEU A 221 -10.65 -14.12 -7.48
N MET A 222 -10.45 -14.22 -8.82
CA MET A 222 -11.21 -13.45 -9.80
C MET A 222 -12.70 -13.77 -9.81
N ASP A 223 -13.06 -15.04 -9.69
CA ASP A 223 -14.44 -15.51 -9.73
C ASP A 223 -15.27 -14.95 -8.55
N ARG A 224 -14.58 -14.44 -7.50
CA ARG A 224 -15.23 -13.82 -6.33
C ARG A 224 -15.48 -12.30 -6.51
N GLY A 225 -15.02 -11.68 -7.59
CA GLY A 225 -15.37 -10.31 -7.94
C GLY A 225 -14.29 -9.23 -7.82
N PRO A 226 -13.11 -9.45 -7.18
CA PRO A 226 -12.06 -8.44 -7.20
C PRO A 226 -11.73 -8.03 -8.64
N PRO A 227 -11.62 -6.73 -8.94
CA PRO A 227 -11.11 -6.32 -10.23
C PRO A 227 -9.72 -6.93 -10.42
N SER A 228 -9.39 -7.34 -11.64
CA SER A 228 -8.12 -7.96 -12.03
C SER A 228 -6.90 -7.03 -11.89
N ALA A 229 -6.94 -6.08 -10.98
CA ALA A 229 -5.83 -5.21 -10.62
C ALA A 229 -4.92 -5.94 -9.63
N TRP A 230 -4.17 -6.91 -10.16
CA TRP A 230 -3.13 -7.58 -9.39
C TRP A 230 -1.87 -6.77 -9.49
N THR A 231 -1.38 -6.33 -8.37
CA THR A 231 -0.04 -5.77 -8.30
C THR A 231 0.93 -6.94 -8.07
N ALA A 232 1.97 -7.03 -8.89
CA ALA A 232 3.11 -7.88 -8.62
C ALA A 232 4.12 -7.07 -7.81
N SER A 233 4.80 -7.70 -6.85
CA SER A 233 5.98 -7.11 -6.26
C SER A 233 7.03 -6.98 -7.37
N GLY A 234 7.69 -5.85 -7.50
CA GLY A 234 8.85 -5.69 -8.38
C GLY A 234 10.06 -6.58 -7.97
N TRP A 235 9.85 -7.49 -7.03
CA TRP A 235 10.76 -8.50 -6.55
C TRP A 235 10.63 -9.74 -7.43
N THR A 236 11.43 -9.76 -8.48
CA THR A 236 11.81 -10.93 -9.25
C THR A 236 10.70 -11.95 -9.55
N CYS A 237 9.97 -11.71 -10.61
CA CYS A 237 9.61 -12.88 -11.44
C CYS A 237 10.92 -13.40 -12.03
N SER A 238 11.68 -14.19 -11.26
CA SER A 238 12.89 -14.87 -11.73
C SER A 238 12.56 -16.09 -12.59
N THR A 239 11.27 -16.38 -12.78
CA THR A 239 10.78 -17.40 -13.70
C THR A 239 10.02 -16.71 -14.84
N PRO A 240 10.40 -16.97 -16.11
CA PRO A 240 9.59 -16.51 -17.23
C PRO A 240 8.18 -17.11 -17.11
N PRO A 241 7.13 -16.39 -17.54
CA PRO A 241 5.78 -16.93 -17.52
C PRO A 241 5.73 -18.26 -18.28
N PRO A 242 4.88 -19.21 -17.86
CA PRO A 242 4.77 -20.50 -18.54
C PRO A 242 4.58 -20.31 -20.03
N SER A 243 5.20 -21.14 -20.84
CA SER A 243 5.03 -21.13 -22.30
C SER A 243 3.55 -21.31 -22.64
N GLY A 244 2.93 -20.27 -23.20
CA GLY A 244 1.51 -20.25 -23.52
C GLY A 244 0.67 -19.21 -22.74
N TRP A 245 1.22 -18.60 -21.71
CA TRP A 245 0.55 -17.50 -21.02
C TRP A 245 0.47 -16.27 -21.94
N ARG A 246 -0.74 -15.84 -22.26
CA ARG A 246 -1.00 -14.60 -22.98
C ARG A 246 -1.82 -13.70 -22.06
N PRO A 247 -1.33 -12.50 -21.72
CA PRO A 247 -2.15 -11.51 -21.04
C PRO A 247 -3.41 -11.22 -21.88
N SER A 248 -4.55 -10.99 -21.21
CA SER A 248 -5.78 -10.69 -21.92
C SER A 248 -5.60 -9.42 -22.80
N PRO A 249 -6.34 -9.28 -23.92
CA PRO A 249 -6.21 -8.14 -24.84
C PRO A 249 -6.46 -6.77 -24.16
N LEU A 250 -7.13 -6.73 -23.01
CA LEU A 250 -7.31 -5.51 -22.22
C LEU A 250 -5.99 -5.03 -21.57
N TRP A 251 -5.09 -5.94 -21.25
CA TRP A 251 -3.76 -5.64 -20.70
C TRP A 251 -2.81 -5.07 -21.77
N LEU A 252 -2.87 -5.62 -22.99
CA LEU A 252 -2.00 -5.24 -24.11
C LEU A 252 -2.31 -3.86 -24.70
N ARG A 253 -3.46 -3.26 -24.40
CA ARG A 253 -3.79 -1.93 -24.94
C ARG A 253 -3.17 -0.76 -24.17
N ARG A 254 -2.51 -1.00 -23.01
CA ARG A 254 -1.89 0.05 -22.18
C ARG A 254 -0.47 -0.23 -21.71
N ALA A 255 0.11 -1.39 -22.01
CA ALA A 255 1.51 -1.70 -21.78
C ALA A 255 2.22 -1.85 -23.12
N THR A 256 2.95 -0.84 -23.56
CA THR A 256 3.97 -1.01 -24.60
C THR A 256 5.09 -1.87 -24.03
N PRO A 257 5.52 -2.95 -24.73
CA PRO A 257 6.58 -3.81 -24.24
C PRO A 257 7.94 -3.16 -24.51
N THR A 258 8.43 -2.40 -23.54
CA THR A 258 9.85 -2.15 -23.45
C THR A 258 10.31 -2.75 -22.13
N ALA A 259 11.24 -3.71 -22.25
CA ALA A 259 11.86 -4.35 -21.10
C ALA A 259 12.39 -3.30 -20.13
N TRP A 260 11.73 -3.17 -19.00
CA TRP A 260 12.14 -2.28 -17.94
C TRP A 260 13.07 -3.03 -17.01
N SER A 261 14.36 -2.97 -17.31
CA SER A 261 15.36 -3.17 -16.25
C SER A 261 15.46 -1.84 -15.49
N TRP A 262 14.84 -1.76 -14.32
CA TRP A 262 15.14 -0.71 -13.38
C TRP A 262 16.61 -0.82 -12.98
N PRO A 263 17.42 0.24 -13.12
CA PRO A 263 18.65 0.28 -12.36
C PRO A 263 18.22 0.31 -10.91
N THR A 264 18.35 -0.82 -10.27
CA THR A 264 18.21 -1.09 -8.84
C THR A 264 17.81 0.13 -8.00
N MET A 265 16.48 0.41 -7.87
CA MET A 265 16.00 0.88 -6.60
C MET A 265 16.37 -0.26 -5.65
N ARG A 266 17.49 -0.12 -4.95
CA ARG A 266 17.71 -0.95 -3.79
C ARG A 266 16.61 -0.52 -2.82
N PRO A 267 15.60 -1.37 -2.54
CA PRO A 267 14.87 -1.20 -1.31
C PRO A 267 15.95 -1.11 -0.25
N VAL A 268 15.70 -0.37 0.81
CA VAL A 268 16.52 -0.50 2.01
C VAL A 268 16.23 -1.91 2.51
N THR A 269 16.86 -2.89 1.85
CA THR A 269 16.87 -4.27 2.31
C THR A 269 17.69 -4.24 3.56
N TRP A 270 17.08 -4.62 4.64
CA TRP A 270 17.73 -5.04 5.85
C TRP A 270 18.56 -6.29 5.52
N THR A 271 19.75 -6.11 4.94
CA THR A 271 20.77 -7.12 5.05
C THR A 271 21.36 -6.92 6.43
N THR A 272 21.04 -7.82 7.33
CA THR A 272 21.84 -8.07 8.53
C THR A 272 23.24 -8.52 8.10
N SER A 273 24.06 -7.60 7.60
CA SER A 273 25.50 -7.76 7.66
C SER A 273 25.88 -7.27 9.05
N ALA A 274 26.03 -8.23 9.97
CA ALA A 274 26.73 -8.00 11.23
C ALA A 274 28.17 -7.56 10.90
N GLY A 275 28.34 -6.27 10.68
CA GLY A 275 29.64 -5.61 10.73
C GLY A 275 30.05 -5.54 12.19
N GLN A 276 30.99 -6.39 12.59
CA GLN A 276 31.65 -6.23 13.87
C GLN A 276 32.26 -4.83 13.97
N PRO A 277 32.12 -4.14 15.12
CA PRO A 277 32.78 -2.86 15.33
C PRO A 277 34.33 -3.07 15.28
N PRO A 278 35.10 -2.07 14.81
CA PRO A 278 36.54 -2.17 14.80
C PRO A 278 37.07 -2.33 16.23
N ARG A 279 37.87 -3.34 16.43
CA ARG A 279 38.63 -3.51 17.69
C ARG A 279 39.64 -2.38 17.77
N THR A 280 39.47 -1.49 18.72
CA THR A 280 40.55 -0.55 19.13
C THR A 280 41.64 -1.33 19.78
N SER A 281 42.82 -1.29 19.19
CA SER A 281 44.11 -1.70 19.84
C SER A 281 44.59 -0.60 20.76
#